data_ea7dc47f6924f1cf05efb6b8083e3567
#
_entry.id   ea7dc47f6924f1cf05efb6b8083e3567
#
_cell.length_a   1.000
_cell.length_b   1.000
_cell.length_c   1.000
_cell.angle_alpha   90.00
_cell.angle_beta   90.00
_cell.angle_gamma   90.00
#
_symmetry.space_group_name_H-M   'P 1'
#
loop_
_entity.id
_entity.type
_entity.pdbx_description
1 polymer ?
#
loop_
_entity_poly.entity_id
_entity_poly.type
_entity_poly.pdbx_seq_one_letter_code
_entity_poly.pdbx_strand_id
1 'polypeptide(L)'
;MFNAIIRIIRAESSRRRAASDVQNVIQGRGIKMRIKEVAEQFGMLPTTLRFYEEKGLIPAVPRDENGVRDYGTFEINWIRFIRCMRSAGCSIAMLQEYSRLCRAGDGTVPERLALLKQQNAALEKRERELQESLKVLRGKIETYDQRLLNCEKELRETETP
;
A
#
# COMPACT_ATOMS: atom_id res chain seq x y z
N MET A 1 -12.09 -1.42 17.40
CA MET A 1 -12.22 -1.43 15.92
C MET A 1 -10.85 -1.38 15.21
N PHE A 2 -9.91 -0.57 15.65
CA PHE A 2 -8.51 -0.54 15.17
C PHE A 2 -7.83 -1.92 15.23
N ASN A 3 -8.09 -2.70 16.30
CA ASN A 3 -7.61 -4.07 16.43
C ASN A 3 -8.17 -5.07 15.40
N ALA A 4 -9.35 -4.82 14.84
CA ALA A 4 -9.93 -5.70 13.82
C ALA A 4 -9.27 -5.47 12.44
N ILE A 5 -8.99 -4.23 12.06
CA ILE A 5 -8.28 -3.88 10.83
C ILE A 5 -6.84 -4.40 10.90
N ILE A 6 -6.18 -4.26 12.05
CA ILE A 6 -4.85 -4.85 12.29
C ILE A 6 -4.89 -6.38 12.21
N ARG A 7 -5.96 -7.04 12.65
CA ARG A 7 -6.12 -8.50 12.50
C ARG A 7 -6.24 -8.94 11.04
N ILE A 8 -6.98 -8.21 10.21
CA ILE A 8 -7.13 -8.51 8.78
C ILE A 8 -5.79 -8.30 8.06
N ILE A 9 -5.09 -7.20 8.33
CA ILE A 9 -3.76 -6.92 7.77
C ILE A 9 -2.72 -7.94 8.25
N ARG A 10 -2.83 -8.45 9.48
CA ARG A 10 -1.97 -9.51 10.01
C ARG A 10 -2.15 -10.86 9.29
N ALA A 11 -3.36 -11.18 8.83
CA ALA A 11 -3.64 -12.47 8.18
C ALA A 11 -2.95 -12.60 6.82
N GLU A 12 -2.69 -11.52 6.12
CA GLU A 12 -2.16 -11.54 4.76
C GLU A 12 -0.63 -11.36 4.67
N SER A 13 0.01 -10.76 5.65
CA SER A 13 1.41 -10.33 5.49
C SER A 13 2.50 -11.10 6.23
N SER A 14 2.20 -12.06 7.14
CA SER A 14 3.32 -12.56 7.94
C SER A 14 3.09 -13.83 8.75
N ARG A 15 3.20 -14.98 8.15
CA ARG A 15 3.33 -16.25 8.93
C ARG A 15 4.75 -16.49 9.52
N ARG A 16 5.76 -15.66 9.24
CA ARG A 16 7.16 -15.93 9.65
C ARG A 16 7.84 -14.89 10.56
N ARG A 17 7.34 -13.66 10.68
CA ARG A 17 7.95 -12.63 11.57
C ARG A 17 7.11 -12.28 12.81
N ALA A 18 5.83 -12.63 12.84
CA ALA A 18 4.93 -12.31 13.94
C ALA A 18 5.25 -13.02 15.27
N ALA A 19 6.02 -14.08 15.26
CA ALA A 19 6.33 -14.84 16.49
C ALA A 19 7.27 -14.06 17.42
N SER A 20 8.26 -13.34 16.90
CA SER A 20 9.20 -12.56 17.74
C SER A 20 8.57 -11.28 18.28
N ASP A 21 7.71 -10.62 17.50
CA ASP A 21 7.04 -9.38 17.90
C ASP A 21 5.98 -9.64 18.98
N VAL A 22 5.28 -10.76 18.91
CA VAL A 22 4.31 -11.18 19.94
C VAL A 22 5.01 -11.49 21.26
N GLN A 23 6.19 -12.12 21.21
CA GLN A 23 6.98 -12.44 22.40
C GLN A 23 7.42 -11.17 23.16
N ASN A 24 7.81 -10.11 22.44
CA ASN A 24 8.22 -8.83 23.02
C ASN A 24 7.05 -8.04 23.62
N VAL A 25 5.85 -8.15 23.04
CA VAL A 25 4.62 -7.53 23.58
C VAL A 25 4.15 -8.22 24.86
N ILE A 26 4.34 -9.54 24.97
CA ILE A 26 3.97 -10.32 26.17
C ILE A 26 4.91 -10.02 27.33
N GLN A 27 6.16 -9.61 27.08
CA GLN A 27 7.15 -9.28 28.13
C GLN A 27 7.05 -7.85 28.67
N GLY A 28 6.06 -7.04 28.27
CA GLY A 28 5.82 -5.70 28.83
C GLY A 28 6.91 -4.66 28.51
N ARG A 29 7.92 -5.00 27.70
CA ARG A 29 8.89 -4.05 27.17
C ARG A 29 8.30 -3.45 25.91
N GLY A 30 7.82 -2.22 25.99
CA GLY A 30 7.39 -1.45 24.83
C GLY A 30 8.51 -1.47 23.78
N ILE A 31 8.17 -1.88 22.54
CA ILE A 31 9.10 -1.83 21.43
C ILE A 31 9.53 -0.38 21.27
N LYS A 32 10.84 -0.14 21.32
CA LYS A 32 11.46 1.15 21.05
C LYS A 32 12.45 0.96 19.91
N MET A 33 12.22 1.64 18.80
CA MET A 33 13.05 1.50 17.60
C MET A 33 13.48 2.86 17.07
N ARG A 34 14.70 2.91 16.59
CA ARG A 34 15.23 4.09 15.89
C ARG A 34 14.76 4.11 14.44
N ILE A 35 14.73 5.31 13.84
CA ILE A 35 14.24 5.51 12.48
C ILE A 35 14.93 4.62 11.45
N LYS A 36 16.21 4.31 11.63
CA LYS A 36 16.96 3.40 10.73
C LYS A 36 16.43 1.98 10.80
N GLU A 37 16.17 1.47 12.00
CA GLU A 37 15.65 0.12 12.24
C GLU A 37 14.24 -0.03 11.68
N VAL A 38 13.38 0.98 11.89
CA VAL A 38 12.03 1.01 11.32
C VAL A 38 12.07 1.09 9.79
N ALA A 39 12.93 1.93 9.23
CA ALA A 39 13.11 2.06 7.79
C ALA A 39 13.53 0.73 7.15
N GLU A 40 14.49 0.04 7.75
CA GLU A 40 14.96 -1.28 7.33
C GLU A 40 13.86 -2.34 7.44
N GLN A 41 13.16 -2.40 8.57
CA GLN A 41 12.05 -3.35 8.80
C GLN A 41 10.95 -3.23 7.75
N PHE A 42 10.63 -2.01 7.31
CA PHE A 42 9.59 -1.77 6.32
C PHE A 42 10.08 -1.65 4.88
N GLY A 43 11.40 -1.75 4.64
CA GLY A 43 11.98 -1.54 3.31
C GLY A 43 11.71 -0.12 2.79
N MET A 44 11.83 0.90 3.66
CA MET A 44 11.54 2.29 3.37
C MET A 44 12.76 3.16 3.64
N LEU A 45 12.79 4.34 3.05
CA LEU A 45 13.82 5.33 3.39
C LEU A 45 13.45 6.07 4.68
N PRO A 46 14.43 6.45 5.53
CA PRO A 46 14.18 7.30 6.70
C PRO A 46 13.51 8.63 6.35
N THR A 47 13.80 9.18 5.17
CA THR A 47 13.14 10.38 4.62
C THR A 47 11.65 10.19 4.41
N THR A 48 11.23 9.01 3.96
CA THR A 48 9.80 8.66 3.78
C THR A 48 9.08 8.63 5.13
N LEU A 49 9.70 8.11 6.18
CA LEU A 49 9.11 8.08 7.52
C LEU A 49 8.95 9.50 8.09
N ARG A 50 9.94 10.39 7.89
CA ARG A 50 9.84 11.81 8.27
C ARG A 50 8.72 12.50 7.48
N PHE A 51 8.62 12.25 6.19
CA PHE A 51 7.54 12.76 5.34
C PHE A 51 6.16 12.29 5.84
N TYR A 52 6.01 11.03 6.24
CA TYR A 52 4.74 10.53 6.77
C TYR A 52 4.33 11.25 8.06
N GLU A 53 5.28 11.50 8.95
CA GLU A 53 5.05 12.27 10.17
C GLU A 53 4.69 13.73 9.86
N GLU A 54 5.49 14.39 9.01
CA GLU A 54 5.29 15.80 8.60
C GLU A 54 3.92 16.01 7.93
N LYS A 55 3.52 15.07 7.07
CA LYS A 55 2.22 15.13 6.39
C LYS A 55 1.05 14.64 7.27
N GLY A 56 1.30 14.28 8.50
CA GLY A 56 0.27 13.79 9.42
C GLY A 56 -0.36 12.47 9.02
N LEU A 57 0.32 11.68 8.18
CA LEU A 57 -0.11 10.31 7.84
C LEU A 57 0.02 9.38 9.03
N ILE A 58 1.06 9.57 9.83
CA ILE A 58 1.26 8.92 11.12
C ILE A 58 1.22 9.99 12.23
N PRO A 59 0.93 9.61 13.47
CA PRO A 59 1.04 10.51 14.61
C PRO A 59 2.48 11.05 14.76
N ALA A 60 2.61 12.18 15.45
CA ALA A 60 3.91 12.70 15.84
C ALA A 60 4.66 11.62 16.63
N VAL A 61 5.90 11.37 16.24
CA VAL A 61 6.74 10.35 16.87
C VAL A 61 7.35 10.92 18.14
N PRO A 62 7.18 10.26 19.30
CA PRO A 62 7.85 10.66 20.52
C PRO A 62 9.35 10.77 20.35
N ARG A 63 9.97 11.64 21.15
CA ARG A 63 11.43 11.82 21.17
C ARG A 63 11.97 11.43 22.53
N ASP A 64 13.15 10.86 22.53
CA ASP A 64 13.88 10.59 23.77
C ASP A 64 14.50 11.86 24.37
N GLU A 65 15.21 11.70 25.48
CA GLU A 65 15.89 12.79 26.22
C GLU A 65 16.90 13.57 25.36
N ASN A 66 17.42 12.94 24.31
CA ASN A 66 18.36 13.55 23.35
C ASN A 66 17.66 14.16 22.12
N GLY A 67 16.33 14.23 22.11
CA GLY A 67 15.53 14.73 20.99
C GLY A 67 15.44 13.78 19.79
N VAL A 68 15.90 12.54 19.93
CA VAL A 68 15.88 11.54 18.84
C VAL A 68 14.55 10.80 18.83
N ARG A 69 13.97 10.62 17.63
CA ARG A 69 12.71 9.90 17.44
C ARG A 69 12.77 8.47 17.96
N ASP A 70 11.77 8.10 18.76
CA ASP A 70 11.62 6.79 19.38
C ASP A 70 10.28 6.17 18.98
N TYR A 71 10.33 5.23 18.03
CA TYR A 71 9.16 4.59 17.46
C TYR A 71 8.69 3.44 18.35
N GLY A 72 7.50 3.60 18.95
CA GLY A 72 6.84 2.57 19.72
C GLY A 72 5.95 1.68 18.87
N THR A 73 5.30 0.71 19.51
CA THR A 73 4.33 -0.20 18.86
C THR A 73 3.22 0.55 18.15
N PHE A 74 2.79 1.69 18.70
CA PHE A 74 1.72 2.50 18.15
C PHE A 74 2.11 3.10 16.80
N GLU A 75 3.27 3.76 16.71
CA GLU A 75 3.79 4.36 15.49
C GLU A 75 4.09 3.29 14.42
N ILE A 76 4.65 2.16 14.83
CA ILE A 76 4.92 1.01 13.96
C ILE A 76 3.63 0.48 13.34
N ASN A 77 2.54 0.37 14.10
CA ASN A 77 1.24 -0.05 13.59
C ASN A 77 0.65 0.94 12.59
N TRP A 78 0.81 2.25 12.85
CA TRP A 78 0.43 3.29 11.90
C TRP A 78 1.21 3.21 10.59
N ILE A 79 2.52 3.04 10.65
CA ILE A 79 3.38 2.88 9.47
C ILE A 79 2.94 1.66 8.66
N ARG A 80 2.69 0.52 9.32
CA ARG A 80 2.20 -0.69 8.67
C ARG A 80 0.86 -0.46 7.95
N PHE A 81 -0.07 0.21 8.63
CA PHE A 81 -1.36 0.56 8.05
C PHE A 81 -1.22 1.47 6.82
N ILE A 82 -0.48 2.59 6.94
CA ILE A 82 -0.28 3.52 5.83
C ILE A 82 0.40 2.83 4.64
N ARG A 83 1.42 2.01 4.88
CA ARG A 83 2.08 1.24 3.83
C ARG A 83 1.11 0.30 3.09
N CYS A 84 0.29 -0.43 3.84
CA CYS A 84 -0.73 -1.32 3.27
C CYS A 84 -1.73 -0.54 2.39
N MET A 85 -2.24 0.57 2.88
CA MET A 85 -3.18 1.42 2.13
C MET A 85 -2.53 2.06 0.89
N ARG A 86 -1.25 2.43 0.98
CA ARG A 86 -0.48 2.92 -0.17
C ARG A 86 -0.31 1.84 -1.25
N SER A 87 -0.01 0.61 -0.87
CA SER A 87 0.08 -0.52 -1.81
C SER A 87 -1.27 -0.85 -2.46
N ALA A 88 -2.38 -0.57 -1.77
CA ALA A 88 -3.74 -0.65 -2.32
C ALA A 88 -4.12 0.57 -3.20
N GLY A 89 -3.18 1.47 -3.51
CA GLY A 89 -3.40 2.61 -4.41
C GLY A 89 -4.05 3.83 -3.76
N CYS A 90 -4.21 3.88 -2.43
CA CYS A 90 -4.74 5.06 -1.75
C CYS A 90 -3.79 6.26 -1.91
N SER A 91 -4.35 7.42 -2.25
CA SER A 91 -3.58 8.66 -2.38
C SER A 91 -3.10 9.18 -1.02
N ILE A 92 -2.05 10.01 -1.03
CA ILE A 92 -1.56 10.69 0.19
C ILE A 92 -2.67 11.56 0.79
N ALA A 93 -3.39 12.33 -0.02
CA ALA A 93 -4.46 13.20 0.44
C ALA A 93 -5.60 12.42 1.13
N MET A 94 -6.03 11.30 0.54
CA MET A 94 -7.04 10.41 1.15
C MET A 94 -6.56 9.86 2.50
N LEU A 95 -5.30 9.45 2.59
CA LEU A 95 -4.74 8.91 3.83
C LEU A 95 -4.52 9.97 4.91
N GLN A 96 -4.20 11.22 4.54
CA GLN A 96 -4.17 12.34 5.47
C GLN A 96 -5.53 12.57 6.11
N GLU A 97 -6.59 12.61 5.30
CA GLU A 97 -7.95 12.78 5.81
C GLU A 97 -8.38 11.59 6.66
N TYR A 98 -8.11 10.37 6.22
CA TYR A 98 -8.39 9.17 7.00
C TYR A 98 -7.67 9.19 8.37
N SER A 99 -6.38 9.56 8.38
CA SER A 99 -5.59 9.67 9.61
C SER A 99 -6.10 10.79 10.52
N ARG A 100 -6.54 11.92 9.97
CA ARG A 100 -7.18 13.01 10.71
C ARG A 100 -8.45 12.54 11.40
N LEU A 101 -9.32 11.86 10.66
CA LEU A 101 -10.56 11.30 11.20
C LEU A 101 -10.31 10.24 12.28
N CYS A 102 -9.32 9.37 12.09
CA CYS A 102 -8.94 8.40 13.13
C CYS A 102 -8.53 9.07 14.44
N ARG A 103 -7.78 10.19 14.37
CA ARG A 103 -7.38 10.94 15.57
C ARG A 103 -8.54 11.70 16.22
N ALA A 104 -9.57 12.06 15.45
CA ALA A 104 -10.78 12.68 15.97
C ALA A 104 -11.69 11.71 16.75
N GLY A 105 -11.39 10.41 16.73
CA GLY A 105 -12.07 9.41 17.56
C GLY A 105 -13.14 8.59 16.84
N ASP A 106 -13.85 7.79 17.61
CA ASP A 106 -14.77 6.76 17.09
C ASP A 106 -16.05 7.33 16.48
N GLY A 107 -16.42 8.55 16.81
CA GLY A 107 -17.56 9.25 16.18
C GLY A 107 -17.40 9.42 14.66
N THR A 108 -16.18 9.32 14.13
CA THR A 108 -15.86 9.48 12.70
C THR A 108 -15.85 8.16 11.91
N VAL A 109 -16.38 7.07 12.48
CA VAL A 109 -16.44 5.77 11.78
C VAL A 109 -17.21 5.84 10.47
N PRO A 110 -18.38 6.52 10.39
CA PRO A 110 -19.12 6.63 9.13
C PRO A 110 -18.32 7.33 8.02
N GLU A 111 -17.64 8.43 8.35
CA GLU A 111 -16.82 9.21 7.41
C GLU A 111 -15.61 8.40 6.92
N ARG A 112 -14.93 7.69 7.82
CA ARG A 112 -13.82 6.79 7.46
C ARG A 112 -14.28 5.68 6.53
N LEU A 113 -15.45 5.10 6.80
CA LEU A 113 -16.04 4.09 5.94
C LEU A 113 -16.41 4.66 4.55
N ALA A 114 -16.92 5.89 4.50
CA ALA A 114 -17.23 6.57 3.24
C ALA A 114 -15.98 6.77 2.39
N LEU A 115 -14.86 7.21 2.97
CA LEU A 115 -13.57 7.32 2.28
C LEU A 115 -13.10 5.98 1.69
N LEU A 116 -13.20 4.90 2.47
CA LEU A 116 -12.82 3.58 1.99
C LEU A 116 -13.70 3.08 0.84
N LYS A 117 -15.02 3.30 0.92
CA LYS A 117 -15.96 2.97 -0.15
C LYS A 117 -15.68 3.76 -1.43
N GLN A 118 -15.40 5.05 -1.29
CA GLN A 118 -15.03 5.90 -2.43
C GLN A 118 -13.75 5.40 -3.11
N GLN A 119 -12.73 5.03 -2.33
CA GLN A 119 -11.49 4.49 -2.86
C GLN A 119 -11.72 3.14 -3.55
N ASN A 120 -12.53 2.26 -2.96
CA ASN A 120 -12.88 0.98 -3.58
C ASN A 120 -13.55 1.18 -4.95
N ALA A 121 -14.56 2.06 -5.02
CA ALA A 121 -15.25 2.36 -6.28
C ALA A 121 -14.30 2.92 -7.36
N ALA A 122 -13.34 3.75 -6.96
CA ALA A 122 -12.32 4.28 -7.87
C ALA A 122 -11.39 3.18 -8.41
N LEU A 123 -11.01 2.22 -7.56
CA LEU A 123 -10.19 1.06 -7.97
C LEU A 123 -10.96 0.13 -8.90
N GLU A 124 -12.22 -0.18 -8.61
CA GLU A 124 -13.08 -0.99 -9.47
C GLU A 124 -13.30 -0.34 -10.85
N LYS A 125 -13.44 1.00 -10.90
CA LYS A 125 -13.51 1.72 -12.17
C LYS A 125 -12.23 1.55 -12.96
N ARG A 126 -11.07 1.74 -12.31
CA ARG A 126 -9.75 1.60 -12.96
C ARG A 126 -9.49 0.17 -13.44
N GLU A 127 -9.94 -0.82 -12.68
CA GLU A 127 -9.86 -2.22 -13.10
C GLU A 127 -10.61 -2.45 -14.42
N ARG A 128 -11.85 -1.96 -14.53
CA ARG A 128 -12.64 -2.06 -15.77
C ARG A 128 -11.93 -1.36 -16.95
N GLU A 129 -11.42 -0.16 -16.74
CA GLU A 129 -10.67 0.59 -17.78
C GLU A 129 -9.43 -0.17 -18.25
N LEU A 130 -8.70 -0.81 -17.33
CA LEU A 130 -7.53 -1.64 -17.65
C LEU A 130 -7.94 -2.91 -18.41
N GLN A 131 -9.02 -3.56 -18.03
CA GLN A 131 -9.54 -4.74 -18.73
C GLN A 131 -9.92 -4.42 -20.17
N GLU A 132 -10.60 -3.31 -20.43
CA GLU A 132 -10.92 -2.85 -21.78
C GLU A 132 -9.64 -2.51 -22.59
N SER A 133 -8.67 -1.85 -21.96
CA SER A 133 -7.39 -1.54 -22.61
C SER A 133 -6.63 -2.82 -23.01
N LEU A 134 -6.61 -3.82 -22.14
CA LEU A 134 -6.00 -5.13 -22.42
C LEU A 134 -6.72 -5.86 -23.55
N LYS A 135 -8.04 -5.80 -23.59
CA LYS A 135 -8.85 -6.41 -24.67
C LYS A 135 -8.51 -5.79 -26.03
N VAL A 136 -8.45 -4.46 -26.10
CA VAL A 136 -8.06 -3.74 -27.32
C VAL A 136 -6.64 -4.13 -27.77
N LEU A 137 -5.70 -4.18 -26.84
CA LEU A 137 -4.31 -4.49 -27.15
C LEU A 137 -4.15 -5.94 -27.64
N ARG A 138 -4.81 -6.90 -26.96
CA ARG A 138 -4.82 -8.31 -27.38
C ARG A 138 -5.39 -8.49 -28.80
N GLY A 139 -6.52 -7.83 -29.11
CA GLY A 139 -7.08 -7.88 -30.45
C GLY A 139 -6.16 -7.27 -31.53
N LYS A 140 -5.38 -6.22 -31.17
CA LYS A 140 -4.37 -5.68 -32.09
C LYS A 140 -3.20 -6.65 -32.31
N ILE A 141 -2.75 -7.33 -31.27
CA ILE A 141 -1.69 -8.35 -31.36
C ILE A 141 -2.13 -9.50 -32.27
N GLU A 142 -3.33 -10.05 -32.05
CA GLU A 142 -3.89 -11.11 -32.91
C GLU A 142 -3.96 -10.68 -34.38
N THR A 143 -4.45 -9.47 -34.65
CA THR A 143 -4.57 -8.95 -36.03
C THR A 143 -3.19 -8.66 -36.63
N TYR A 144 -2.22 -8.29 -35.82
CA TYR A 144 -0.85 -8.02 -36.26
C TYR A 144 -0.19 -9.32 -36.71
N ASP A 145 -0.28 -10.38 -35.94
CA ASP A 145 0.26 -11.70 -36.28
C ASP A 145 -0.37 -12.27 -37.56
N GLN A 146 -1.69 -12.14 -37.72
CA GLN A 146 -2.39 -12.57 -38.95
C GLN A 146 -1.96 -11.76 -40.20
N ARG A 147 -1.75 -10.43 -40.05
CA ARG A 147 -1.25 -9.57 -41.15
C ARG A 147 0.17 -9.93 -41.53
N LEU A 148 1.05 -10.16 -40.57
CA LEU A 148 2.43 -10.55 -40.79
C LEU A 148 2.51 -11.89 -41.54
N LEU A 149 1.75 -12.88 -41.09
CA LEU A 149 1.66 -14.20 -41.74
C LEU A 149 1.13 -14.12 -43.18
N ASN A 150 0.19 -13.22 -43.48
CA ASN A 150 -0.32 -13.02 -44.82
C ASN A 150 0.74 -12.32 -45.72
N CYS A 151 1.42 -11.30 -45.21
CA CYS A 151 2.53 -10.65 -45.93
C CYS A 151 3.67 -11.64 -46.24
N GLU A 152 4.03 -12.50 -45.28
CA GLU A 152 5.05 -13.53 -45.49
C GLU A 152 4.63 -14.59 -46.55
N LYS A 153 3.35 -14.92 -46.62
CA LYS A 153 2.81 -15.81 -47.68
C LYS A 153 2.90 -15.14 -49.05
N GLU A 154 2.47 -13.89 -49.15
CA GLU A 154 2.53 -13.14 -50.40
C GLU A 154 4.00 -12.98 -50.91
N LEU A 155 4.97 -12.75 -50.04
CA LEU A 155 6.39 -12.69 -50.39
C LEU A 155 6.92 -14.04 -50.91
N ARG A 156 6.49 -15.16 -50.33
CA ARG A 156 6.90 -16.49 -50.81
C ARG A 156 6.28 -16.87 -52.14
N GLU A 157 5.05 -16.40 -52.42
CA GLU A 157 4.36 -16.67 -53.69
C GLU A 157 4.93 -15.83 -54.82
N THR A 158 5.56 -14.67 -54.56
CA THR A 158 6.23 -13.83 -55.56
C THR A 158 7.65 -14.29 -55.89
N GLU A 159 8.26 -15.19 -55.13
CA GLU A 159 9.61 -15.72 -55.41
C GLU A 159 9.61 -17.01 -56.25
N THR A 160 8.45 -17.51 -56.70
CA THR A 160 8.43 -18.68 -57.60
C THR A 160 8.44 -18.20 -59.07
N PRO A 161 9.49 -18.50 -59.83
CA PRO A 161 9.64 -18.09 -61.24
C PRO A 161 8.66 -18.84 -62.13
#